data_abf08ca7f8b9e41296d2112641bb6400
#
_entry.id   abf08ca7f8b9e41296d2112641bb6400
#
_cell.length_a   1.000
_cell.length_b   1.000
_cell.length_c   1.000
_cell.angle_alpha   90.00
_cell.angle_beta   90.00
_cell.angle_gamma   90.00
#
_symmetry.space_group_name_H-M   'P 1'
#
loop_
_entity.id
_entity.type
_entity.pdbx_description
1 polymer ?
#
loop_
_entity_poly.entity_id
_entity_poly.type
_entity_poly.pdbx_seq_one_letter_code
_entity_poly.pdbx_strand_id
1 'polypeptide(L)'
;MRAFSDLLEALLFSPRRTVKLAHLVNWVRSTDDPDRGWGLAALTCDLSFSGVKSGVVRELAEQVTDPDLFALSYDFVGDLAETVALLWPDSETLSDRKKPSLCEVVDVLTSIHRK
;
A
#
# COMPACT_ATOMS: atom_id res chain seq x y z
N MET A 1 -1.62 0.82 10.09
CA MET A 1 -1.39 0.50 8.65
C MET A 1 -1.56 -0.98 8.33
N ARG A 2 -1.05 -1.88 9.15
CA ARG A 2 -1.20 -3.31 8.89
C ARG A 2 -2.66 -3.77 8.83
N ALA A 3 -3.49 -3.29 9.74
CA ALA A 3 -4.92 -3.63 9.76
C ALA A 3 -5.62 -3.20 8.46
N PHE A 4 -5.24 -2.05 7.91
CA PHE A 4 -5.75 -1.57 6.63
C PHE A 4 -5.25 -2.43 5.46
N SER A 5 -3.98 -2.81 5.48
CA SER A 5 -3.38 -3.71 4.49
C SER A 5 -4.08 -5.08 4.51
N ASP A 6 -4.34 -5.62 5.69
CA ASP A 6 -5.07 -6.89 5.86
C ASP A 6 -6.51 -6.76 5.33
N LEU A 7 -7.15 -5.60 5.54
CA LEU A 7 -8.47 -5.31 4.97
C LEU A 7 -8.45 -5.36 3.44
N LEU A 8 -7.47 -4.69 2.81
CA LEU A 8 -7.35 -4.67 1.35
C LEU A 8 -7.19 -6.09 0.80
N GLU A 9 -6.37 -6.90 1.43
CA GLU A 9 -6.19 -8.31 1.05
C GLU A 9 -7.49 -9.10 1.19
N ALA A 10 -8.19 -8.95 2.31
CA ALA A 10 -9.47 -9.62 2.55
C ALA A 10 -10.52 -9.23 1.50
N LEU A 11 -10.59 -7.95 1.13
CA LEU A 11 -11.51 -7.47 0.10
C LEU A 11 -11.17 -8.04 -1.27
N LEU A 12 -9.89 -8.14 -1.59
CA LEU A 12 -9.43 -8.67 -2.87
C LEU A 12 -9.80 -10.14 -3.04
N PHE A 13 -9.66 -10.94 -1.99
CA PHE A 13 -9.90 -12.38 -2.04
C PHE A 13 -11.32 -12.80 -1.67
N SER A 14 -12.20 -11.87 -1.32
CA SER A 14 -13.60 -12.18 -0.96
C SER A 14 -14.52 -11.93 -2.16
N PRO A 15 -15.11 -12.97 -2.78
CA PRO A 15 -15.94 -12.78 -3.96
C PRO A 15 -17.36 -12.28 -3.65
N ARG A 16 -17.83 -12.46 -2.42
CA ARG A 16 -19.20 -12.13 -2.03
C ARG A 16 -19.30 -10.73 -1.42
N ARG A 17 -20.28 -9.96 -1.88
CA ARG A 17 -20.55 -8.61 -1.39
C ARG A 17 -20.80 -8.57 0.12
N THR A 18 -21.57 -9.53 0.64
CA THR A 18 -21.88 -9.60 2.08
C THR A 18 -20.64 -9.81 2.94
N VAL A 19 -19.70 -10.63 2.47
CA VAL A 19 -18.43 -10.88 3.15
C VAL A 19 -17.55 -9.64 3.11
N LYS A 20 -17.48 -8.95 1.97
CA LYS A 20 -16.75 -7.69 1.84
C LYS A 20 -17.29 -6.63 2.79
N LEU A 21 -18.61 -6.50 2.88
CA LEU A 21 -19.25 -5.57 3.82
C LEU A 21 -18.91 -5.89 5.27
N ALA A 22 -18.88 -7.17 5.63
CA ALA A 22 -18.52 -7.60 6.99
C ALA A 22 -17.09 -7.20 7.33
N HIS A 23 -16.14 -7.38 6.41
CA HIS A 23 -14.74 -6.95 6.60
C HIS A 23 -14.64 -5.43 6.77
N LEU A 24 -15.36 -4.67 5.94
CA LEU A 24 -15.37 -3.20 6.01
C LEU A 24 -15.95 -2.72 7.35
N VAL A 25 -17.08 -3.26 7.77
CA VAL A 25 -17.73 -2.88 9.03
C VAL A 25 -16.82 -3.17 10.21
N ASN A 26 -16.20 -4.35 10.24
CA ASN A 26 -15.29 -4.73 11.32
C ASN A 26 -14.08 -3.76 11.38
N TRP A 27 -13.51 -3.45 10.24
CA TRP A 27 -12.37 -2.52 10.19
C TRP A 27 -12.76 -1.11 10.65
N VAL A 28 -13.90 -0.58 10.17
CA VAL A 28 -14.39 0.74 10.56
C VAL A 28 -14.64 0.82 12.07
N ARG A 29 -15.23 -0.22 12.65
CA ARG A 29 -15.51 -0.26 14.09
C ARG A 29 -14.27 -0.40 14.95
N SER A 30 -13.24 -1.08 14.46
CA SER A 30 -12.01 -1.36 15.23
C SER A 30 -10.92 -0.33 15.02
N THR A 31 -11.11 0.62 14.11
CA THR A 31 -10.09 1.61 13.74
C THR A 31 -10.49 2.99 14.26
N ASP A 32 -9.55 3.67 14.91
CA ASP A 32 -9.75 5.02 15.43
C ASP A 32 -9.51 6.09 14.37
N ASP A 33 -10.10 7.27 14.58
CA ASP A 33 -9.75 8.44 13.79
C ASP A 33 -8.33 8.93 14.17
N PRO A 34 -7.55 9.52 13.26
CA PRO A 34 -7.88 9.85 11.87
C PRO A 34 -7.67 8.71 10.86
N ASP A 35 -7.12 7.59 11.27
CA ASP A 35 -6.82 6.47 10.37
C ASP A 35 -8.07 5.95 9.66
N ARG A 36 -9.19 5.90 10.35
CA ARG A 36 -10.47 5.50 9.77
C ARG A 36 -10.85 6.36 8.58
N GLY A 37 -10.77 7.67 8.74
CA GLY A 37 -11.07 8.62 7.66
C GLY A 37 -10.15 8.48 6.46
N TRP A 38 -8.85 8.34 6.71
CA TRP A 38 -7.87 8.16 5.63
C TRP A 38 -8.06 6.84 4.89
N GLY A 39 -8.36 5.76 5.59
CA GLY A 39 -8.64 4.48 4.95
C GLY A 39 -9.89 4.53 4.09
N LEU A 40 -10.96 5.16 4.56
CA LEU A 40 -12.18 5.35 3.78
C LEU A 40 -11.93 6.20 2.53
N ALA A 41 -11.14 7.26 2.65
CA ALA A 41 -10.76 8.09 1.50
C ALA A 41 -9.96 7.31 0.46
N ALA A 42 -9.05 6.43 0.91
CA ALA A 42 -8.30 5.56 0.01
C ALA A 42 -9.22 4.59 -0.74
N LEU A 43 -10.17 3.96 -0.03
CA LEU A 43 -11.10 3.00 -0.62
C LEU A 43 -12.06 3.63 -1.64
N THR A 44 -12.39 4.90 -1.45
CA THR A 44 -13.27 5.64 -2.37
C THR A 44 -12.50 6.40 -3.47
N CYS A 45 -11.19 6.21 -3.55
CA CYS A 45 -10.31 6.87 -4.53
C CYS A 45 -10.25 8.40 -4.38
N ASP A 46 -10.50 8.92 -3.18
CA ASP A 46 -10.45 10.36 -2.90
C ASP A 46 -9.04 10.86 -2.53
N LEU A 47 -8.09 9.93 -2.34
CA LEU A 47 -6.69 10.29 -2.09
C LEU A 47 -5.90 10.40 -3.39
N SER A 48 -5.14 11.47 -3.52
CA SER A 48 -4.16 11.61 -4.59
C SER A 48 -2.90 12.31 -4.06
N PHE A 49 -1.75 11.87 -4.57
CA PHE A 49 -0.45 12.40 -4.15
C PHE A 49 0.31 12.83 -5.40
N SER A 50 0.51 14.13 -5.57
CA SER A 50 1.11 14.68 -6.79
C SER A 50 2.56 14.24 -7.01
N GLY A 51 3.28 13.96 -5.94
CA GLY A 51 4.69 13.53 -6.01
C GLY A 51 4.90 12.03 -6.10
N VAL A 52 3.85 11.23 -5.93
CA VAL A 52 3.95 9.76 -5.89
C VAL A 52 3.16 9.19 -7.06
N LYS A 53 3.87 8.80 -8.09
CA LYS A 53 3.30 8.19 -9.30
C LYS A 53 3.93 6.83 -9.54
N SER A 54 3.24 5.98 -10.29
CA SER A 54 3.71 4.62 -10.60
C SER A 54 5.11 4.61 -11.22
N GLY A 55 5.42 5.58 -12.08
CA GLY A 55 6.76 5.70 -12.68
C GLY A 55 7.86 5.96 -11.66
N VAL A 56 7.58 6.77 -10.64
CA VAL A 56 8.54 7.04 -9.56
C VAL A 56 8.79 5.80 -8.71
N VAL A 57 7.73 5.07 -8.37
CA VAL A 57 7.84 3.82 -7.60
C VAL A 57 8.66 2.78 -8.37
N ARG A 58 8.39 2.62 -9.66
CA ARG A 58 9.14 1.70 -10.53
C ARG A 58 10.61 2.09 -10.61
N GLU A 59 10.91 3.36 -10.81
CA GLU A 59 12.28 3.88 -10.90
C GLU A 59 13.07 3.60 -9.62
N LEU A 60 12.45 3.82 -8.44
CA LEU A 60 13.08 3.51 -7.16
C LEU A 60 13.32 2.01 -6.98
N ALA A 61 12.37 1.18 -7.38
CA ALA A 61 12.53 -0.27 -7.32
C ALA A 61 13.68 -0.75 -8.22
N GLU A 62 13.82 -0.20 -9.40
CA GLU A 62 14.90 -0.53 -10.34
C GLU A 62 16.29 -0.13 -9.83
N GLN A 63 16.36 0.84 -8.90
CA GLN A 63 17.64 1.23 -8.28
C GLN A 63 18.12 0.23 -7.21
N VAL A 64 17.22 -0.51 -6.60
CA VAL A 64 17.53 -1.44 -5.50
C VAL A 64 17.44 -2.92 -5.91
N THR A 65 16.98 -3.19 -7.13
CA THR A 65 16.88 -4.53 -7.70
C THR A 65 17.53 -4.57 -9.08
N ASP A 66 17.69 -5.78 -9.63
CA ASP A 66 18.12 -5.94 -11.03
C ASP A 66 16.96 -5.48 -11.93
N PRO A 67 17.18 -4.47 -12.81
CA PRO A 67 16.11 -3.97 -13.68
C PRO A 67 15.54 -5.01 -14.64
N ASP A 68 16.34 -5.94 -15.12
CA ASP A 68 15.86 -7.01 -16.01
C ASP A 68 14.98 -7.99 -15.26
N LEU A 69 15.40 -8.38 -14.04
CA LEU A 69 14.60 -9.23 -13.18
C LEU A 69 13.27 -8.54 -12.82
N PHE A 70 13.30 -7.24 -12.53
CA PHE A 70 12.12 -6.47 -12.22
C PHE A 70 11.14 -6.47 -13.40
N ALA A 71 11.62 -6.20 -14.61
CA ALA A 71 10.77 -6.17 -15.81
C ALA A 71 10.10 -7.51 -16.08
N LEU A 72 10.84 -8.61 -15.97
CA LEU A 72 10.31 -9.96 -16.14
C LEU A 72 9.28 -10.31 -15.07
N SER A 73 9.56 -9.96 -13.82
CA SER A 73 8.65 -10.21 -12.70
C SER A 73 7.36 -9.40 -12.83
N TYR A 74 7.49 -8.14 -13.24
CA TYR A 74 6.33 -7.27 -13.48
C TYR A 74 5.42 -7.84 -14.57
N ASP A 75 6.01 -8.30 -15.67
CA ASP A 75 5.25 -8.91 -16.77
C ASP A 75 4.51 -10.17 -16.31
N PHE A 76 5.13 -10.96 -15.43
CA PHE A 76 4.52 -12.18 -14.90
C PHE A 76 3.42 -11.90 -13.88
N VAL A 77 3.69 -11.01 -12.91
CA VAL A 77 2.75 -10.69 -11.81
C VAL A 77 1.61 -9.82 -12.31
N GLY A 78 1.90 -8.83 -13.17
CA GLY A 78 0.90 -7.94 -13.75
C GLY A 78 0.44 -6.80 -12.84
N ASP A 79 0.98 -6.69 -11.62
CA ASP A 79 0.67 -5.64 -10.65
C ASP A 79 1.96 -5.02 -10.13
N LEU A 80 2.08 -3.69 -10.27
CA LEU A 80 3.29 -2.98 -9.88
C LEU A 80 3.54 -3.02 -8.37
N ALA A 81 2.52 -2.77 -7.57
CA ALA A 81 2.65 -2.74 -6.11
C ALA A 81 3.08 -4.11 -5.56
N GLU A 82 2.47 -5.17 -6.05
CA GLU A 82 2.82 -6.54 -5.66
C GLU A 82 4.25 -6.90 -6.09
N THR A 83 4.63 -6.55 -7.32
CA THR A 83 5.99 -6.80 -7.83
C THR A 83 7.03 -6.09 -6.97
N VAL A 84 6.80 -4.82 -6.65
CA VAL A 84 7.69 -4.04 -5.79
C VAL A 84 7.79 -4.69 -4.41
N ALA A 85 6.68 -5.08 -3.82
CA ALA A 85 6.66 -5.72 -2.50
C ALA A 85 7.44 -7.04 -2.48
N LEU A 86 7.31 -7.85 -3.53
CA LEU A 86 8.00 -9.14 -3.63
C LEU A 86 9.50 -9.00 -3.84
N LEU A 87 9.94 -8.01 -4.61
CA LEU A 87 11.34 -7.85 -5.00
C LEU A 87 12.11 -6.87 -4.10
N TRP A 88 11.42 -6.09 -3.26
CA TRP A 88 12.09 -5.14 -2.39
C TRP A 88 13.00 -5.87 -1.41
N PRO A 89 14.28 -5.45 -1.30
CA PRO A 89 15.22 -6.12 -0.40
C PRO A 89 14.77 -6.02 1.05
N ASP A 90 14.79 -7.15 1.77
CA ASP A 90 14.53 -7.15 3.20
C ASP A 90 15.67 -6.45 3.93
N SER A 91 15.31 -5.60 4.86
CA SER A 91 16.26 -4.94 5.75
C SER A 91 16.08 -5.50 7.15
N GLU A 92 17.11 -6.10 7.71
CA GLU A 92 17.11 -6.61 9.09
C GLU A 92 16.79 -5.52 10.10
N THR A 93 17.09 -4.26 9.76
CA THR A 93 16.81 -3.12 10.62
C THR A 93 15.34 -2.72 10.67
N LEU A 94 14.53 -3.19 9.74
CA LEU A 94 13.10 -2.85 9.70
C LEU A 94 12.26 -3.64 10.69
N SER A 95 12.73 -4.81 11.14
CA SER A 95 11.98 -5.64 12.09
C SER A 95 11.78 -4.98 13.45
N ASP A 96 12.70 -4.13 13.86
CA ASP A 96 12.68 -3.45 15.15
C ASP A 96 11.99 -2.08 15.12
N ARG A 97 11.58 -1.61 13.96
CA ARG A 97 10.91 -0.31 13.82
C ARG A 97 9.42 -0.44 14.08
N LYS A 98 8.87 0.55 14.79
CA LYS A 98 7.43 0.67 14.97
C LYS A 98 6.76 0.81 13.60
N LYS A 99 5.72 0.00 13.35
CA LYS A 99 4.94 0.08 12.13
C LYS A 99 4.18 1.40 12.07
N PRO A 100 4.18 2.11 10.92
CA PRO A 100 3.50 3.39 10.81
C PRO A 100 1.98 3.24 10.85
N SER A 101 1.30 4.28 11.33
CA SER A 101 -0.15 4.42 11.21
C SER A 101 -0.53 4.91 9.80
N LEU A 102 -1.80 4.80 9.45
CA LEU A 102 -2.31 5.37 8.19
C LEU A 102 -2.06 6.88 8.11
N CYS A 103 -2.28 7.59 9.21
CA CYS A 103 -2.05 9.02 9.27
C CYS A 103 -0.59 9.37 8.97
N GLU A 104 0.36 8.66 9.57
CA GLU A 104 1.79 8.86 9.31
C GLU A 104 2.16 8.58 7.86
N VAL A 105 1.61 7.53 7.26
CA VAL A 105 1.85 7.20 5.85
C VAL A 105 1.31 8.30 4.94
N VAL A 106 0.10 8.79 5.18
CA VAL A 106 -0.49 9.89 4.39
C VAL A 106 0.35 11.15 4.51
N ASP A 107 0.83 11.49 5.71
CA ASP A 107 1.68 12.66 5.92
C ASP A 107 2.97 12.58 5.13
N VAL A 108 3.62 11.43 5.12
CA VAL A 108 4.84 11.20 4.34
C VAL A 108 4.58 11.33 2.85
N LEU A 109 3.53 10.66 2.34
CA LEU A 109 3.19 10.69 0.92
C LEU A 109 2.81 12.10 0.45
N THR A 110 2.12 12.86 1.31
CA THR A 110 1.74 14.24 1.01
C THR A 110 2.98 15.17 0.94
N SER A 111 4.00 14.90 1.75
CA SER A 111 5.22 15.68 1.81
C SER A 111 6.17 15.44 0.63
N ILE A 112 5.98 14.38 -0.13
CA ILE A 112 6.83 14.06 -1.28
C ILE A 112 6.49 14.98 -2.45
N HIS A 113 7.48 15.75 -2.89
CA HIS A 113 7.38 16.60 -4.04
C HIS A 113 8.34 16.14 -5.13
N ARG A 114 7.83 16.02 -6.34
CA ARG A 114 8.66 15.71 -7.51
C ARG A 114 9.38 16.99 -7.95
N LYS A 115 10.69 16.92 -7.90
CA LYS A 115 11.53 17.97 -8.46
C LYS A 115 11.64 17.81 -9.97
#